data_1129b6f36efd37da5938b971c45af1ce
#
_entry.id   1129b6f36efd37da5938b971c45af1ce
#
_cell.length_a   1.000
_cell.length_b   1.000
_cell.length_c   1.000
_cell.angle_alpha   90.00
_cell.angle_beta   90.00
_cell.angle_gamma   90.00
#
_symmetry.space_group_name_H-M   'P 1'
#
loop_
_entity.id
_entity.type
_entity.pdbx_description
1 polymer ?
#
loop_
_entity_poly.entity_id
_entity_poly.type
_entity_poly.pdbx_seq_one_letter_code
_entity_poly.pdbx_strand_id
1 'polypeptide(L)'
;TSTDRKHRKINSGGYYVRSDYFKLNVDPFILGALKEDITSEDVSTNSVMPEACMGKVELICKQDGIICGLQVFKGVFELLDDTTVTELYCKDGDEVKAGQLMGVVTGDIRVLLSGERTALNYLQRMSGIATYTYKVAGLLAGSRIQLLDTRKTTPNNRIFEKYAVRVGGGHNHRYIFRTESF
;
A
#
# COMPACT_ATOMS: atom_id res chain seq x y z
N THR A 1 15.37 11.27 35.10
CA THR A 1 15.46 10.13 34.17
C THR A 1 14.06 9.57 33.96
N SER A 2 13.35 10.13 32.97
CA SER A 2 11.99 9.78 32.62
C SER A 2 12.07 8.87 31.39
N THR A 3 11.73 7.61 31.56
CA THR A 3 11.67 6.60 30.50
C THR A 3 10.30 6.66 29.86
N ASP A 4 10.25 7.13 28.63
CA ASP A 4 9.08 7.28 27.77
C ASP A 4 8.51 5.89 27.40
N ARG A 5 7.42 5.47 28.05
CA ARG A 5 6.69 4.24 27.72
C ARG A 5 5.69 4.56 26.60
N LYS A 6 6.12 4.35 25.35
CA LYS A 6 5.21 4.37 24.18
C LYS A 6 4.11 3.33 24.34
N HIS A 7 2.87 3.79 24.28
CA HIS A 7 1.63 3.04 24.44
C HIS A 7 1.51 1.89 23.45
N ARG A 8 1.44 0.66 23.98
CA ARG A 8 1.04 -0.53 23.25
C ARG A 8 -0.47 -0.58 23.12
N LYS A 9 -1.02 -0.36 21.93
CA LYS A 9 -2.41 -0.77 21.65
C LYS A 9 -2.41 -2.21 21.20
N ILE A 10 -3.03 -3.09 21.98
CA ILE A 10 -3.27 -4.50 21.68
C ILE A 10 -4.60 -4.57 20.92
N ASN A 11 -4.57 -4.97 19.65
CA ASN A 11 -5.76 -5.45 18.94
C ASN A 11 -5.71 -6.98 18.91
N SER A 12 -6.81 -7.59 19.32
CA SER A 12 -7.02 -9.04 19.41
C SER A 12 -6.88 -9.70 18.03
N GLY A 13 -5.85 -10.53 17.85
CA GLY A 13 -5.54 -11.23 16.59
C GLY A 13 -4.15 -10.90 16.03
N GLY A 14 -3.18 -10.59 16.88
CA GLY A 14 -2.00 -9.88 16.54
C GLY A 14 -0.86 -10.66 15.91
N TYR A 15 -0.50 -10.24 14.73
CA TYR A 15 0.89 -10.14 14.35
C TYR A 15 1.28 -8.65 14.38
N TYR A 16 2.16 -8.29 15.30
CA TYR A 16 2.81 -6.98 15.30
C TYR A 16 3.68 -6.87 14.04
N VAL A 17 3.20 -6.23 13.00
CA VAL A 17 4.08 -5.68 12.00
C VAL A 17 4.59 -4.36 12.57
N ARG A 18 5.80 -4.36 13.15
CA ARG A 18 6.54 -3.12 13.40
C ARG A 18 6.63 -2.40 12.05
N SER A 19 6.39 -1.09 12.03
CA SER A 19 6.51 -0.28 10.80
C SER A 19 7.84 -0.53 10.09
N ASP A 20 8.91 -0.69 10.86
CA ASP A 20 10.26 -0.98 10.36
C ASP A 20 10.37 -2.37 9.70
N TYR A 21 9.69 -3.38 10.23
CA TYR A 21 9.68 -4.73 9.64
C TYR A 21 8.89 -4.76 8.31
N PHE A 22 7.80 -4.00 8.23
CA PHE A 22 7.03 -3.87 6.99
C PHE A 22 7.89 -3.19 5.92
N LYS A 23 8.53 -2.07 6.23
CA LYS A 23 9.45 -1.36 5.31
C LYS A 23 10.57 -2.28 4.82
N LEU A 24 11.28 -2.99 5.70
CA LEU A 24 12.35 -3.91 5.31
C LEU A 24 11.92 -4.98 4.30
N ASN A 25 10.67 -5.44 4.36
CA ASN A 25 10.16 -6.48 3.47
C ASN A 25 9.50 -5.94 2.21
N VAL A 26 9.08 -4.69 2.19
CA VAL A 26 8.30 -4.06 1.11
C VAL A 26 9.17 -3.19 0.23
N ASP A 27 10.09 -2.42 0.80
CA ASP A 27 10.94 -1.48 0.06
C ASP A 27 11.73 -2.12 -1.09
N PRO A 28 12.29 -3.34 -0.98
CA PRO A 28 12.96 -3.97 -2.12
C PRO A 28 12.06 -4.21 -3.34
N PHE A 29 10.78 -4.51 -3.10
CA PHE A 29 9.79 -4.71 -4.17
C PHE A 29 9.38 -3.38 -4.79
N ILE A 30 9.19 -2.34 -3.99
CA ILE A 30 8.91 -0.98 -4.48
C ILE A 30 10.08 -0.47 -5.32
N LEU A 31 11.31 -0.64 -4.85
CA LEU A 31 12.51 -0.27 -5.59
C LEU A 31 12.63 -1.03 -6.93
N GLY A 32 12.25 -2.32 -6.94
CA GLY A 32 12.18 -3.11 -8.16
C GLY A 32 11.18 -2.54 -9.17
N ALA A 33 9.99 -2.17 -8.70
CA ALA A 33 8.94 -1.59 -9.54
C ALA A 33 9.32 -0.18 -10.05
N LEU A 34 9.95 0.64 -9.20
CA LEU A 34 10.48 1.95 -9.61
C LEU A 34 11.56 1.81 -10.70
N LYS A 35 12.46 0.82 -10.57
CA LYS A 35 13.49 0.54 -11.59
C LYS A 35 12.89 0.03 -12.91
N GLU A 36 11.75 -0.65 -12.86
CA GLU A 36 11.02 -1.09 -14.06
C GLU A 36 10.38 0.10 -14.78
N ASP A 37 9.77 1.01 -14.05
CA ASP A 37 9.07 2.18 -14.61
C ASP A 37 10.03 3.32 -15.01
N ILE A 38 11.08 3.54 -14.23
CA ILE A 38 12.10 4.57 -14.46
C ILE A 38 13.34 3.91 -15.10
N THR A 39 13.27 3.60 -16.41
CA THR A 39 14.32 2.84 -17.11
C THR A 39 15.55 3.66 -17.53
N SER A 40 15.45 4.99 -17.54
CA SER A 40 16.53 5.97 -17.78
C SER A 40 16.09 7.28 -17.14
N GLU A 41 17.03 8.22 -16.95
CA GLU A 41 16.65 9.57 -16.52
C GLU A 41 15.39 10.00 -17.25
N ASP A 42 14.34 10.38 -16.48
CA ASP A 42 13.08 10.79 -17.08
C ASP A 42 13.32 12.04 -17.95
N VAL A 43 13.75 11.75 -19.19
CA VAL A 43 14.15 12.76 -20.19
C VAL A 43 13.04 13.78 -20.40
N SER A 44 11.78 13.35 -20.25
CA SER A 44 10.62 14.21 -20.40
C SER A 44 10.53 15.23 -19.28
N THR A 45 10.68 14.78 -18.04
CA THR A 45 10.56 15.65 -16.85
C THR A 45 11.76 16.56 -16.69
N ASN A 46 12.98 16.07 -16.92
CA ASN A 46 14.20 16.86 -16.87
C ASN A 46 14.29 17.93 -17.98
N SER A 47 13.67 17.67 -19.13
CA SER A 47 13.66 18.63 -20.26
C SER A 47 12.69 19.79 -20.02
N VAL A 48 11.63 19.58 -19.25
CA VAL A 48 10.58 20.59 -19.02
C VAL A 48 10.82 21.37 -17.72
N MET A 49 11.46 20.78 -16.72
CA MET A 49 11.71 21.39 -15.41
C MET A 49 13.18 21.20 -14.98
N PRO A 50 14.10 22.06 -15.44
CA PRO A 50 15.52 21.97 -15.12
C PRO A 50 15.85 22.29 -13.66
N GLU A 51 14.96 23.02 -12.95
CA GLU A 51 15.14 23.39 -11.54
C GLU A 51 14.11 22.69 -10.64
N ALA A 52 14.48 22.45 -9.38
CA ALA A 52 13.58 21.90 -8.37
C ALA A 52 12.39 22.83 -8.16
N CYS A 53 11.20 22.33 -8.32
CA CYS A 53 9.96 23.07 -8.13
C CYS A 53 9.04 22.30 -7.18
N MET A 54 8.71 22.92 -6.05
CA MET A 54 7.77 22.32 -5.09
C MET A 54 6.34 22.36 -5.64
N GLY A 55 5.67 21.23 -5.56
CA GLY A 55 4.30 21.06 -5.99
C GLY A 55 3.47 20.27 -5.00
N LYS A 56 2.17 20.22 -5.29
CA LYS A 56 1.17 19.52 -4.48
C LYS A 56 0.24 18.76 -5.42
N VAL A 57 0.04 17.47 -5.14
CA VAL A 57 -0.90 16.62 -5.87
C VAL A 57 -1.93 16.02 -4.91
N GLU A 58 -3.18 15.91 -5.37
CA GLU A 58 -4.30 15.38 -4.62
C GLU A 58 -4.55 13.92 -5.02
N LEU A 59 -4.71 13.05 -4.02
CA LEU A 59 -5.13 11.67 -4.21
C LEU A 59 -6.67 11.61 -4.12
N ILE A 60 -7.34 11.50 -5.27
CA ILE A 60 -8.80 11.48 -5.36
C ILE A 60 -9.29 10.10 -5.75
N CYS A 61 -10.25 9.56 -4.99
CA CYS A 61 -10.90 8.30 -5.28
C CYS A 61 -11.72 8.39 -6.58
N LYS A 62 -11.55 7.43 -7.48
CA LYS A 62 -12.30 7.39 -8.75
C LYS A 62 -13.49 6.44 -8.73
N GLN A 63 -13.53 5.49 -7.79
CA GLN A 63 -14.56 4.46 -7.72
C GLN A 63 -14.77 4.03 -6.27
N ASP A 64 -16.02 3.78 -5.87
CA ASP A 64 -16.37 3.25 -4.55
C ASP A 64 -15.66 1.93 -4.26
N GLY A 65 -15.14 1.78 -3.04
CA GLY A 65 -14.47 0.54 -2.64
C GLY A 65 -13.82 0.61 -1.26
N ILE A 66 -13.00 -0.40 -0.98
CA ILE A 66 -12.18 -0.49 0.22
C ILE A 66 -10.75 -0.06 -0.15
N ILE A 67 -10.27 1.01 0.46
CA ILE A 67 -8.91 1.50 0.21
C ILE A 67 -7.89 0.56 0.87
N CYS A 68 -6.81 0.26 0.17
CA CYS A 68 -5.73 -0.59 0.68
C CYS A 68 -4.41 -0.27 -0.02
N GLY A 69 -3.33 -0.18 0.76
CA GLY A 69 -1.99 0.06 0.25
C GLY A 69 -1.49 1.50 0.43
N LEU A 70 -2.10 2.29 1.29
CA LEU A 70 -1.72 3.67 1.53
C LEU A 70 -0.28 3.82 2.03
N GLN A 71 0.23 2.87 2.84
CA GLN A 71 1.63 2.89 3.28
C GLN A 71 2.60 2.54 2.15
N VAL A 72 2.19 1.69 1.20
CA VAL A 72 2.97 1.39 -0.01
C VAL A 72 3.01 2.62 -0.92
N PHE A 73 1.85 3.26 -1.14
CA PHE A 73 1.73 4.51 -1.88
C PHE A 73 2.67 5.59 -1.35
N LYS A 74 2.63 5.83 -0.04
CA LYS A 74 3.53 6.77 0.64
C LYS A 74 5.01 6.36 0.48
N GLY A 75 5.32 5.08 0.67
CA GLY A 75 6.67 4.52 0.59
C GLY A 75 7.33 4.71 -0.78
N VAL A 76 6.57 4.74 -1.87
CA VAL A 76 7.08 5.02 -3.22
C VAL A 76 7.72 6.41 -3.27
N PHE A 77 7.05 7.43 -2.75
CA PHE A 77 7.59 8.80 -2.74
C PHE A 77 8.73 8.97 -1.74
N GLU A 78 8.62 8.37 -0.54
CA GLU A 78 9.69 8.40 0.46
C GLU A 78 10.99 7.74 -0.03
N LEU A 79 10.91 6.73 -0.91
CA LEU A 79 12.08 6.08 -1.51
C LEU A 79 12.72 6.90 -2.63
N LEU A 80 11.97 7.77 -3.28
CA LEU A 80 12.48 8.69 -4.31
C LEU A 80 13.09 9.94 -3.69
N ASP A 81 12.44 10.48 -2.66
CA ASP A 81 12.88 11.68 -1.94
C ASP A 81 12.27 11.69 -0.53
N ASP A 82 13.11 11.56 0.49
CA ASP A 82 12.71 11.50 1.89
C ASP A 82 12.14 12.83 2.43
N THR A 83 12.29 13.92 1.69
CA THR A 83 11.70 15.23 2.00
C THR A 83 10.25 15.34 1.56
N THR A 84 9.74 14.39 0.76
CA THR A 84 8.34 14.36 0.30
C THR A 84 7.39 14.11 1.47
N VAL A 85 6.38 14.96 1.60
CA VAL A 85 5.37 14.88 2.66
C VAL A 85 4.07 14.31 2.09
N THR A 86 3.60 13.19 2.68
CA THR A 86 2.30 12.59 2.34
C THR A 86 1.35 12.71 3.52
N GLU A 87 0.26 13.45 3.33
CA GLU A 87 -0.85 13.57 4.27
C GLU A 87 -2.00 12.67 3.80
N LEU A 88 -2.42 11.73 4.65
CA LEU A 88 -3.51 10.79 4.34
C LEU A 88 -4.73 11.08 5.21
N TYR A 89 -5.92 11.15 4.61
CA TYR A 89 -7.19 11.46 5.27
C TYR A 89 -8.06 10.22 5.52
N CYS A 90 -7.56 9.05 5.12
CA CYS A 90 -8.17 7.74 5.36
C CYS A 90 -7.07 6.73 5.71
N LYS A 91 -7.47 5.54 6.10
CA LYS A 91 -6.59 4.41 6.44
C LYS A 91 -7.00 3.17 5.66
N ASP A 92 -6.08 2.21 5.54
CA ASP A 92 -6.37 0.93 4.91
C ASP A 92 -7.56 0.23 5.60
N GLY A 93 -8.52 -0.23 4.81
CA GLY A 93 -9.76 -0.83 5.25
C GLY A 93 -10.96 0.12 5.32
N ASP A 94 -10.76 1.41 5.18
CA ASP A 94 -11.89 2.35 5.11
C ASP A 94 -12.65 2.18 3.79
N GLU A 95 -13.97 2.33 3.85
CA GLU A 95 -14.82 2.45 2.68
C GLU A 95 -14.71 3.86 2.12
N VAL A 96 -14.31 3.98 0.85
CA VAL A 96 -14.13 5.26 0.16
C VAL A 96 -15.12 5.41 -0.99
N LYS A 97 -15.46 6.66 -1.33
CA LYS A 97 -16.43 7.01 -2.36
C LYS A 97 -15.76 7.73 -3.53
N ALA A 98 -16.34 7.58 -4.71
CA ALA A 98 -15.92 8.33 -5.89
C ALA A 98 -15.97 9.84 -5.62
N GLY A 99 -14.90 10.56 -5.97
CA GLY A 99 -14.73 11.99 -5.71
C GLY A 99 -14.16 12.35 -4.34
N GLN A 100 -14.01 11.37 -3.42
CA GLN A 100 -13.44 11.60 -2.08
C GLN A 100 -11.95 11.95 -2.18
N LEU A 101 -11.54 13.02 -1.51
CA LEU A 101 -10.14 13.35 -1.29
C LEU A 101 -9.57 12.42 -0.22
N MET A 102 -8.61 11.57 -0.58
CA MET A 102 -8.02 10.56 0.30
C MET A 102 -6.68 11.00 0.90
N GLY A 103 -6.04 11.98 0.29
CA GLY A 103 -4.76 12.49 0.76
C GLY A 103 -4.15 13.50 -0.18
N VAL A 104 -2.98 13.98 0.21
CA VAL A 104 -2.19 14.96 -0.53
C VAL A 104 -0.72 14.61 -0.42
N VAL A 105 0.01 14.74 -1.52
CA VAL A 105 1.46 14.58 -1.55
C VAL A 105 2.09 15.92 -1.95
N THR A 106 3.04 16.39 -1.17
CA THR A 106 3.79 17.63 -1.39
C THR A 106 5.27 17.32 -1.51
N GLY A 107 5.92 17.78 -2.58
CA GLY A 107 7.34 17.52 -2.82
C GLY A 107 7.82 18.15 -4.13
N ASP A 108 9.01 17.81 -4.57
CA ASP A 108 9.51 18.20 -5.90
C ASP A 108 8.61 17.58 -6.98
N ILE A 109 8.10 18.41 -7.90
CA ILE A 109 7.18 17.96 -8.96
C ILE A 109 7.78 16.81 -9.78
N ARG A 110 9.09 16.80 -10.01
CA ARG A 110 9.78 15.72 -10.74
C ARG A 110 9.65 14.39 -10.01
N VAL A 111 9.81 14.40 -8.68
CA VAL A 111 9.63 13.23 -7.81
C VAL A 111 8.16 12.78 -7.84
N LEU A 112 7.22 13.73 -7.73
CA LEU A 112 5.79 13.43 -7.76
C LEU A 112 5.39 12.77 -9.08
N LEU A 113 5.83 13.29 -10.23
CA LEU A 113 5.54 12.72 -11.54
C LEU A 113 6.20 11.34 -11.76
N SER A 114 7.46 11.19 -11.34
CA SER A 114 8.18 9.91 -11.49
C SER A 114 7.62 8.79 -10.62
N GLY A 115 7.10 9.12 -9.43
CA GLY A 115 6.54 8.12 -8.49
C GLY A 115 5.07 7.80 -8.71
N GLU A 116 4.31 8.69 -9.36
CA GLU A 116 2.85 8.61 -9.46
C GLU A 116 2.36 7.27 -9.99
N ARG A 117 2.87 6.82 -11.13
CA ARG A 117 2.41 5.60 -11.79
C ARG A 117 2.63 4.37 -10.93
N THR A 118 3.84 4.19 -10.41
CA THR A 118 4.17 3.08 -9.51
C THR A 118 3.30 3.12 -8.24
N ALA A 119 3.15 4.28 -7.61
CA ALA A 119 2.34 4.45 -6.41
C ALA A 119 0.86 4.10 -6.66
N LEU A 120 0.29 4.61 -7.75
CA LEU A 120 -1.11 4.34 -8.12
C LEU A 120 -1.33 2.88 -8.53
N ASN A 121 -0.38 2.25 -9.23
CA ASN A 121 -0.49 0.85 -9.61
C ASN A 121 -0.61 -0.08 -8.39
N TYR A 122 0.21 0.12 -7.37
CA TYR A 122 0.09 -0.62 -6.11
C TYR A 122 -1.25 -0.32 -5.40
N LEU A 123 -1.58 0.95 -5.23
CA LEU A 123 -2.79 1.37 -4.52
C LEU A 123 -4.06 0.81 -5.18
N GLN A 124 -4.17 0.92 -6.49
CA GLN A 124 -5.32 0.43 -7.26
C GLN A 124 -5.41 -1.10 -7.21
N ARG A 125 -4.31 -1.81 -7.39
CA ARG A 125 -4.26 -3.27 -7.31
C ARG A 125 -4.69 -3.77 -5.95
N MET A 126 -4.11 -3.23 -4.89
CA MET A 126 -4.39 -3.64 -3.52
C MET A 126 -5.83 -3.29 -3.11
N SER A 127 -6.31 -2.10 -3.46
CA SER A 127 -7.70 -1.68 -3.19
C SER A 127 -8.71 -2.52 -3.96
N GLY A 128 -8.40 -2.90 -5.21
CA GLY A 128 -9.22 -3.81 -6.00
C GLY A 128 -9.38 -5.18 -5.34
N ILE A 129 -8.28 -5.77 -4.85
CA ILE A 129 -8.29 -7.05 -4.12
C ILE A 129 -9.07 -6.91 -2.81
N ALA A 130 -8.82 -5.86 -2.03
CA ALA A 130 -9.53 -5.62 -0.77
C ALA A 130 -11.03 -5.45 -0.99
N THR A 131 -11.42 -4.66 -1.99
CA THR A 131 -12.83 -4.42 -2.35
C THR A 131 -13.54 -5.70 -2.77
N TYR A 132 -12.92 -6.51 -3.62
CA TYR A 132 -13.50 -7.79 -4.04
C TYR A 132 -13.62 -8.76 -2.86
N THR A 133 -12.57 -8.86 -2.05
CA THR A 133 -12.56 -9.69 -0.84
C THR A 133 -13.67 -9.27 0.12
N TYR A 134 -13.83 -7.96 0.35
CA TYR A 134 -14.90 -7.42 1.22
C TYR A 134 -16.29 -7.82 0.74
N LYS A 135 -16.55 -7.72 -0.56
CA LYS A 135 -17.84 -8.15 -1.15
C LYS A 135 -18.09 -9.65 -0.93
N VAL A 136 -17.07 -10.49 -1.18
CA VAL A 136 -17.22 -11.94 -0.99
C VAL A 136 -17.36 -12.32 0.48
N ALA A 137 -16.57 -11.70 1.37
CA ALA A 137 -16.68 -11.90 2.82
C ALA A 137 -18.05 -11.50 3.35
N GLY A 138 -18.62 -10.41 2.81
CA GLY A 138 -19.99 -9.98 3.14
C GLY A 138 -21.07 -11.01 2.79
N LEU A 139 -20.92 -11.74 1.68
CA LEU A 139 -21.83 -12.83 1.31
C LEU A 139 -21.78 -14.03 2.26
N LEU A 140 -20.66 -14.19 2.97
CA LEU A 140 -20.44 -15.26 3.94
C LEU A 140 -20.82 -14.86 5.37
N ALA A 141 -21.24 -13.61 5.58
CA ALA A 141 -21.61 -13.10 6.89
C ALA A 141 -22.73 -13.94 7.53
N GLY A 142 -22.56 -14.30 8.80
CA GLY A 142 -23.48 -15.17 9.52
C GLY A 142 -23.32 -16.68 9.28
N SER A 143 -22.44 -17.09 8.36
CA SER A 143 -22.09 -18.50 8.16
C SER A 143 -20.83 -18.88 8.99
N ARG A 144 -20.53 -20.18 9.05
CA ARG A 144 -19.27 -20.70 9.64
C ARG A 144 -18.12 -20.77 8.64
N ILE A 145 -18.35 -20.30 7.41
CA ILE A 145 -17.37 -20.38 6.33
C ILE A 145 -16.40 -19.21 6.47
N GLN A 146 -15.10 -19.49 6.36
CA GLN A 146 -14.05 -18.48 6.32
C GLN A 146 -13.49 -18.36 4.91
N LEU A 147 -13.38 -17.14 4.41
CA LEU A 147 -12.72 -16.85 3.14
C LEU A 147 -11.20 -16.86 3.35
N LEU A 148 -10.53 -17.81 2.71
CA LEU A 148 -9.07 -17.95 2.77
C LEU A 148 -8.42 -17.47 1.47
N ASP A 149 -7.23 -16.89 1.59
CA ASP A 149 -6.41 -16.56 0.44
C ASP A 149 -5.74 -17.80 -0.18
N THR A 150 -4.95 -17.59 -1.21
CA THR A 150 -4.21 -18.63 -1.93
C THR A 150 -2.74 -18.29 -2.05
N ARG A 151 -1.90 -19.31 -2.38
CA ARG A 151 -0.52 -19.11 -2.81
C ARG A 151 -0.38 -18.86 -4.32
N LYS A 152 -1.45 -18.95 -5.07
CA LYS A 152 -1.51 -18.61 -6.49
C LYS A 152 -1.63 -17.09 -6.64
N THR A 153 -0.54 -16.41 -6.33
CA THR A 153 -0.40 -14.96 -6.37
C THR A 153 0.46 -14.53 -7.55
N THR A 154 0.35 -13.29 -7.95
CA THR A 154 1.29 -12.71 -8.92
C THR A 154 2.72 -12.82 -8.37
N PRO A 155 3.69 -13.33 -9.17
CA PRO A 155 5.09 -13.37 -8.74
C PRO A 155 5.54 -12.01 -8.18
N ASN A 156 6.34 -12.06 -7.12
CA ASN A 156 6.85 -10.90 -6.36
C ASN A 156 5.78 -10.04 -5.65
N ASN A 157 4.48 -10.22 -5.92
CA ASN A 157 3.41 -9.42 -5.33
C ASN A 157 2.66 -10.08 -4.15
N ARG A 158 3.11 -11.27 -3.70
CA ARG A 158 2.42 -12.03 -2.65
C ARG A 158 2.22 -11.27 -1.35
N ILE A 159 3.19 -10.48 -0.93
CA ILE A 159 3.10 -9.70 0.30
C ILE A 159 1.97 -8.68 0.24
N PHE A 160 1.83 -8.01 -0.88
CA PHE A 160 0.80 -7.00 -1.13
C PHE A 160 -0.58 -7.63 -1.27
N GLU A 161 -0.70 -8.70 -2.08
CA GLU A 161 -1.98 -9.35 -2.34
C GLU A 161 -2.55 -10.02 -1.09
N LYS A 162 -1.72 -10.70 -0.28
CA LYS A 162 -2.16 -11.29 0.98
C LYS A 162 -2.52 -10.25 2.04
N TYR A 163 -1.83 -9.13 2.06
CA TYR A 163 -2.19 -8.00 2.91
C TYR A 163 -3.55 -7.44 2.51
N ALA A 164 -3.79 -7.24 1.22
CA ALA A 164 -5.06 -6.72 0.70
C ALA A 164 -6.24 -7.66 0.97
N VAL A 165 -6.07 -8.99 0.89
CA VAL A 165 -7.09 -9.95 1.30
C VAL A 165 -7.45 -9.79 2.77
N ARG A 166 -6.46 -9.61 3.66
CA ARG A 166 -6.73 -9.37 5.09
C ARG A 166 -7.51 -8.08 5.33
N VAL A 167 -7.11 -7.00 4.65
CA VAL A 167 -7.78 -5.69 4.74
C VAL A 167 -9.25 -5.80 4.30
N GLY A 168 -9.53 -6.60 3.27
CA GLY A 168 -10.88 -6.87 2.79
C GLY A 168 -11.70 -7.85 3.66
N GLY A 169 -11.18 -8.30 4.80
CA GLY A 169 -11.89 -9.19 5.73
C GLY A 169 -11.73 -10.69 5.46
N GLY A 170 -10.83 -11.06 4.55
CA GLY A 170 -10.41 -12.45 4.36
C GLY A 170 -9.32 -12.86 5.35
N HIS A 171 -8.97 -14.14 5.36
CA HIS A 171 -7.94 -14.71 6.22
C HIS A 171 -6.79 -15.25 5.39
N ASN A 172 -5.57 -15.10 5.90
CA ASN A 172 -4.41 -15.70 5.25
C ASN A 172 -4.35 -17.19 5.58
N HIS A 173 -4.30 -18.02 4.54
CA HIS A 173 -3.95 -19.44 4.67
C HIS A 173 -2.41 -19.52 4.89
N ARG A 174 -1.64 -20.27 4.21
CA ARG A 174 -0.19 -20.42 4.45
C ARG A 174 0.62 -19.27 3.83
N TYR A 175 1.55 -18.70 4.60
CA TYR A 175 2.49 -17.69 4.10
C TYR A 175 3.74 -18.34 3.48
N ILE A 176 4.26 -19.41 4.09
CA ILE A 176 5.46 -20.14 3.70
C ILE A 176 5.16 -21.65 3.70
N PHE A 177 5.89 -22.44 2.91
CA PHE A 177 5.96 -23.88 3.12
C PHE A 177 6.53 -24.14 4.52
N ARG A 178 5.67 -24.43 5.49
CA ARG A 178 6.09 -25.25 6.60
C ARG A 178 6.08 -26.69 6.07
N THR A 179 7.22 -27.29 5.93
CA THR A 179 7.35 -28.74 6.01
C THR A 179 6.91 -29.12 7.40
N GLU A 180 5.63 -29.40 7.57
CA GLU A 180 5.22 -30.21 8.71
C GLU A 180 5.76 -31.60 8.37
N SER A 181 6.85 -31.97 9.05
CA SER A 181 7.23 -33.37 9.18
C SER A 181 6.06 -34.08 9.84
N PHE A 182 5.53 -35.06 9.13
CA PHE A 182 4.59 -36.05 9.63
C PHE A 182 5.24 -36.83 10.77
#